data_774ed940a2456bae3ea5541ce62bb66e
#
_entry.id   774ed940a2456bae3ea5541ce62bb66e
#
_cell.length_a   1.000
_cell.length_b   1.000
_cell.length_c   1.000
_cell.angle_alpha   90.00
_cell.angle_beta   90.00
_cell.angle_gamma   90.00
#
_symmetry.space_group_name_H-M   'P 1'
#
loop_
_entity.id
_entity.type
_entity.pdbx_description
1 polymer ?
#
loop_
_entity_poly.entity_id
_entity_poly.type
_entity_poly.pdbx_seq_one_letter_code
_entity_poly.pdbx_strand_id
1 'polypeptide(L)'
;MRKPPHMSRRAMSRRECLAVTAGAGLSAALAPPAFAQGIDRTMPAERDREWMAATRKYAPERARILAAVNKGRTDGPFRPDWASLQTYETPAWYGDAKFGIFIHWGLYSLPAFGSEWYSRNMYIEGSPEYIHHIQTYGPHTKFGYKDFIPKFTAEHFDPESWMTLFRNAGARYVVPVAEHHDGFSMYDTRLSDYSTVKLGPRRDIVGAVKAAARKHDLHFCLSSHRAEHDWFFDGGRKFPSDVSDPAHAGLYGPAQTRIVGPDSDNLFSDYTYVSQFWLDDWLARQAELVDLYEPELVYFDWWIGQPSFRNTLPSFLAYYYNKAARGHGSAIVNYKLGEFADGAGVLDIERGQAPGIRPDVWQTCTSISDKSWGYIENDTYKSVEQIVHLLADVVSKNGNLLLNVGPHGDGRIPDAARDTLLAVGGWLKVNGEAIYGTRPWEKFGEGPTENANGSFAESKAKPYTARDFRFTTKGGALYAIQLAEPEAGRALITAIRPERPVKRVNLLGSNIPVTFRQTDAGLALTLPDGRGKQPASVYRIEI
;
A
#
# COMPACT_ATOMS: atom_id res chain seq x y z
N MET A 1 -21.15 -36.47 36.76
CA MET A 1 -21.53 -35.41 35.80
C MET A 1 -20.27 -34.68 35.39
N ARG A 2 -19.74 -34.96 34.21
CA ARG A 2 -18.56 -34.28 33.66
C ARG A 2 -19.02 -33.07 32.85
N LYS A 3 -18.46 -31.88 33.12
CA LYS A 3 -18.70 -30.68 32.35
C LYS A 3 -18.04 -30.84 30.96
N PRO A 4 -18.65 -30.36 29.86
CA PRO A 4 -18.01 -30.35 28.55
C PRO A 4 -16.94 -29.26 28.47
N PRO A 5 -15.91 -29.42 27.60
CA PRO A 5 -14.83 -28.45 27.47
C PRO A 5 -15.32 -27.19 26.74
N HIS A 6 -14.94 -26.03 27.27
CA HIS A 6 -15.09 -24.74 26.64
C HIS A 6 -14.25 -24.71 25.36
N MET A 7 -14.88 -24.75 24.20
CA MET A 7 -14.24 -24.35 22.92
C MET A 7 -14.07 -22.83 22.95
N SER A 8 -12.86 -22.36 23.07
CA SER A 8 -12.50 -20.97 22.80
C SER A 8 -12.70 -20.71 21.30
N ARG A 9 -13.70 -19.93 20.93
CA ARG A 9 -13.84 -19.39 19.59
C ARG A 9 -12.73 -18.35 19.40
N ARG A 10 -11.66 -18.74 18.73
CA ARG A 10 -10.62 -17.82 18.26
C ARG A 10 -11.21 -17.04 17.09
N ALA A 11 -11.31 -15.72 17.22
CA ALA A 11 -11.64 -14.86 16.09
C ALA A 11 -10.56 -15.06 15.00
N MET A 12 -10.97 -15.44 13.80
CA MET A 12 -10.06 -15.60 12.67
C MET A 12 -9.58 -14.22 12.25
N SER A 13 -8.28 -14.05 12.18
CA SER A 13 -7.65 -12.82 11.66
C SER A 13 -7.84 -12.73 10.15
N ARG A 14 -7.74 -11.50 9.59
CA ARG A 14 -7.69 -11.25 8.13
C ARG A 14 -6.79 -12.25 7.37
N ARG A 15 -5.78 -12.80 8.04
CA ARG A 15 -4.81 -13.76 7.49
C ARG A 15 -5.40 -15.15 7.20
N GLU A 16 -6.46 -15.55 7.87
CA GLU A 16 -7.01 -16.92 7.77
C GLU A 16 -8.10 -17.05 6.70
N CYS A 17 -8.83 -15.98 6.38
CA CYS A 17 -9.90 -16.01 5.37
C CYS A 17 -9.42 -16.00 3.91
N LEU A 18 -8.25 -15.40 3.61
CA LEU A 18 -7.74 -15.25 2.24
C LEU A 18 -6.94 -16.46 1.72
N ALA A 19 -6.70 -17.47 2.54
CA ALA A 19 -5.92 -18.65 2.17
C ALA A 19 -6.68 -19.72 1.38
N VAL A 20 -7.99 -19.58 1.16
CA VAL A 20 -8.86 -20.68 0.63
C VAL A 20 -9.17 -20.56 -0.87
N THR A 21 -8.81 -19.48 -1.56
CA THR A 21 -9.21 -19.29 -2.99
C THR A 21 -8.05 -19.18 -3.98
N ALA A 22 -7.03 -20.03 -3.84
CA ALA A 22 -6.02 -20.19 -4.88
C ALA A 22 -6.21 -21.54 -5.59
N GLY A 23 -7.18 -21.60 -6.49
CA GLY A 23 -7.35 -22.78 -7.35
C GLY A 23 -8.58 -22.68 -8.25
N ALA A 24 -8.32 -22.57 -9.54
CA ALA A 24 -9.21 -22.67 -10.69
C ALA A 24 -9.70 -21.35 -11.30
N GLY A 25 -9.11 -21.01 -12.45
CA GLY A 25 -9.65 -20.02 -13.37
C GLY A 25 -11.00 -20.45 -13.91
N LEU A 26 -12.01 -19.64 -13.59
CA LEU A 26 -13.27 -19.56 -14.33
C LEU A 26 -13.77 -18.12 -14.07
N SER A 27 -13.71 -17.29 -15.12
CA SER A 27 -14.40 -16.01 -15.16
C SER A 27 -15.91 -16.25 -15.21
N ALA A 28 -16.49 -16.65 -14.09
CA ALA A 28 -17.91 -16.55 -13.87
C ALA A 28 -18.16 -15.17 -13.28
N ALA A 29 -18.82 -14.29 -14.02
CA ALA A 29 -19.42 -13.10 -13.46
C ALA A 29 -20.36 -13.54 -12.34
N LEU A 30 -19.89 -13.48 -11.09
CA LEU A 30 -20.70 -13.77 -9.92
C LEU A 30 -21.81 -12.71 -9.89
N ALA A 31 -23.04 -13.17 -10.05
CA ALA A 31 -24.20 -12.32 -9.80
C ALA A 31 -24.09 -11.79 -8.35
N PRO A 32 -24.33 -10.50 -8.12
CA PRO A 32 -24.29 -9.94 -6.77
C PRO A 32 -25.27 -10.69 -5.88
N PRO A 33 -24.94 -10.94 -4.60
CA PRO A 33 -25.85 -11.60 -3.67
C PRO A 33 -27.19 -10.85 -3.65
N ALA A 34 -28.28 -11.59 -3.53
CA ALA A 34 -29.65 -11.09 -3.64
C ALA A 34 -29.98 -9.87 -2.72
N PHE A 35 -29.21 -9.67 -1.67
CA PHE A 35 -29.34 -8.54 -0.75
C PHE A 35 -28.90 -7.18 -1.33
N ALA A 36 -28.06 -7.17 -2.38
CA ALA A 36 -27.60 -5.93 -3.01
C ALA A 36 -28.54 -5.45 -4.13
N GLN A 37 -29.48 -6.28 -4.57
CA GLN A 37 -30.47 -5.95 -5.59
C GLN A 37 -31.73 -5.38 -4.92
N GLY A 38 -31.88 -4.07 -4.95
CA GLY A 38 -33.10 -3.39 -4.50
C GLY A 38 -32.95 -2.31 -3.44
N ILE A 39 -31.72 -2.06 -2.94
CA ILE A 39 -31.49 -0.94 -2.04
C ILE A 39 -31.50 0.36 -2.85
N ASP A 40 -32.48 1.25 -2.59
CA ASP A 40 -32.49 2.59 -3.16
C ASP A 40 -31.46 3.47 -2.48
N ARG A 41 -30.28 3.58 -3.10
CA ARG A 41 -29.15 4.36 -2.59
C ARG A 41 -29.35 5.87 -2.71
N THR A 42 -30.41 6.32 -3.35
CA THR A 42 -30.76 7.74 -3.46
C THR A 42 -31.38 8.26 -2.16
N MET A 43 -31.88 7.36 -1.30
CA MET A 43 -32.46 7.71 -0.01
C MET A 43 -31.42 7.57 1.11
N PRO A 44 -31.12 8.63 1.87
CA PRO A 44 -30.19 8.54 2.97
C PRO A 44 -30.76 7.71 4.13
N ALA A 45 -29.95 6.81 4.70
CA ALA A 45 -30.25 6.18 5.97
C ALA A 45 -30.27 7.20 7.11
N GLU A 46 -30.80 6.84 8.28
CA GLU A 46 -30.86 7.75 9.44
C GLU A 46 -29.48 8.32 9.79
N ARG A 47 -28.48 7.46 9.83
CA ARG A 47 -27.09 7.84 10.15
C ARG A 47 -26.44 8.71 9.08
N ASP A 48 -26.80 8.53 7.80
CA ASP A 48 -26.40 9.46 6.74
C ASP A 48 -27.00 10.84 7.00
N ARG A 49 -28.25 10.93 7.46
CA ARG A 49 -28.89 12.23 7.75
C ARG A 49 -28.20 12.97 8.89
N GLU A 50 -27.77 12.27 9.95
CA GLU A 50 -26.98 12.85 11.05
C GLU A 50 -25.65 13.42 10.50
N TRP A 51 -24.91 12.60 9.76
CA TRP A 51 -23.64 13.00 9.17
C TRP A 51 -23.80 14.13 8.14
N MET A 52 -24.84 14.07 7.29
CA MET A 52 -25.14 15.15 6.32
C MET A 52 -25.49 16.45 7.02
N ALA A 53 -26.20 16.41 8.15
CA ALA A 53 -26.48 17.59 8.96
C ALA A 53 -25.20 18.23 9.49
N ALA A 54 -24.29 17.43 10.05
CA ALA A 54 -23.00 17.88 10.58
C ALA A 54 -22.08 18.45 9.47
N THR A 55 -22.18 17.92 8.25
CA THR A 55 -21.31 18.30 7.11
C THR A 55 -22.01 19.24 6.11
N ARG A 56 -23.23 19.72 6.43
CA ARG A 56 -24.07 20.55 5.53
C ARG A 56 -23.35 21.80 5.00
N LYS A 57 -22.51 22.41 5.83
CA LYS A 57 -21.76 23.61 5.45
C LYS A 57 -20.81 23.40 4.27
N TYR A 58 -20.39 22.15 3.99
CA TYR A 58 -19.51 21.79 2.88
C TYR A 58 -20.26 21.44 1.60
N ALA A 59 -21.59 21.34 1.63
CA ALA A 59 -22.39 20.97 0.46
C ALA A 59 -22.16 21.85 -0.78
N PRO A 60 -22.00 23.20 -0.68
CA PRO A 60 -21.71 24.02 -1.85
C PRO A 60 -20.35 23.70 -2.48
N GLU A 61 -19.31 23.49 -1.67
CA GLU A 61 -17.97 23.14 -2.17
C GLU A 61 -17.94 21.73 -2.76
N ARG A 62 -18.60 20.76 -2.11
CA ARG A 62 -18.78 19.42 -2.65
C ARG A 62 -19.46 19.46 -4.02
N ALA A 63 -20.55 20.21 -4.15
CA ALA A 63 -21.27 20.37 -5.43
C ALA A 63 -20.38 20.99 -6.52
N ARG A 64 -19.57 21.99 -6.17
CA ARG A 64 -18.61 22.61 -7.09
C ARG A 64 -17.57 21.61 -7.60
N ILE A 65 -16.99 20.80 -6.70
CA ILE A 65 -16.01 19.78 -7.06
C ILE A 65 -16.64 18.70 -7.94
N LEU A 66 -17.82 18.21 -7.58
CA LEU A 66 -18.54 17.20 -8.37
C LEU A 66 -18.90 17.71 -9.76
N ALA A 67 -19.24 18.98 -9.91
CA ALA A 67 -19.47 19.60 -11.21
C ALA A 67 -18.18 19.59 -12.07
N ALA A 68 -17.01 19.86 -11.45
CA ALA A 68 -15.72 19.77 -12.13
C ALA A 68 -15.40 18.32 -12.53
N VAL A 69 -15.66 17.34 -11.66
CA VAL A 69 -15.51 15.91 -11.98
C VAL A 69 -16.42 15.52 -13.15
N ASN A 70 -17.70 15.89 -13.10
CA ASN A 70 -18.67 15.58 -14.16
C ASN A 70 -18.26 16.13 -15.53
N LYS A 71 -17.66 17.31 -15.56
CA LYS A 71 -17.08 17.87 -16.76
C LYS A 71 -15.79 17.12 -17.16
N GLY A 72 -14.84 16.99 -16.23
CA GLY A 72 -13.51 16.47 -16.51
C GLY A 72 -13.49 14.99 -16.91
N ARG A 73 -14.42 14.16 -16.40
CA ARG A 73 -14.51 12.74 -16.74
C ARG A 73 -14.88 12.45 -18.20
N THR A 74 -15.37 13.48 -18.92
CA THR A 74 -15.69 13.40 -20.35
C THR A 74 -14.87 14.35 -21.21
N ASP A 75 -14.00 15.17 -20.59
CA ASP A 75 -13.16 16.17 -21.24
C ASP A 75 -11.76 15.61 -21.48
N GLY A 76 -11.62 14.68 -22.42
CA GLY A 76 -10.38 14.01 -22.78
C GLY A 76 -10.62 12.67 -23.48
N PRO A 77 -9.60 11.83 -23.67
CA PRO A 77 -9.71 10.57 -24.39
C PRO A 77 -10.46 9.48 -23.60
N PHE A 78 -10.46 9.56 -22.26
CA PHE A 78 -11.03 8.51 -21.42
C PHE A 78 -12.48 8.76 -21.07
N ARG A 79 -13.26 7.69 -20.95
CA ARG A 79 -14.67 7.69 -20.54
C ARG A 79 -14.82 6.89 -19.24
N PRO A 80 -15.88 7.14 -18.42
CA PRO A 80 -16.09 6.43 -17.17
C PRO A 80 -16.67 5.02 -17.37
N ASP A 81 -16.01 4.25 -18.20
CA ASP A 81 -16.28 2.83 -18.45
C ASP A 81 -14.97 2.05 -18.58
N TRP A 82 -15.02 0.78 -18.23
CA TRP A 82 -13.83 -0.06 -18.16
C TRP A 82 -13.15 -0.25 -19.51
N ALA A 83 -13.90 -0.35 -20.61
CA ALA A 83 -13.31 -0.53 -21.94
C ALA A 83 -12.44 0.66 -22.33
N SER A 84 -12.89 1.86 -22.04
CA SER A 84 -12.10 3.08 -22.26
C SER A 84 -10.93 3.18 -21.28
N LEU A 85 -11.13 2.86 -19.99
CA LEU A 85 -10.10 3.00 -18.96
C LEU A 85 -8.95 2.00 -19.14
N GLN A 86 -9.19 0.83 -19.71
CA GLN A 86 -8.17 -0.17 -20.03
C GLN A 86 -7.19 0.28 -21.13
N THR A 87 -7.52 1.36 -21.86
CA THR A 87 -6.60 1.94 -22.85
C THR A 87 -5.58 2.90 -22.26
N TYR A 88 -5.62 3.17 -20.93
CA TYR A 88 -4.64 4.00 -20.25
C TYR A 88 -3.32 3.25 -20.09
N GLU A 89 -2.23 3.85 -20.55
CA GLU A 89 -0.89 3.29 -20.41
C GLU A 89 -0.20 3.82 -19.16
N THR A 90 0.31 2.91 -18.34
CA THR A 90 1.10 3.27 -17.16
C THR A 90 2.37 4.01 -17.57
N PRO A 91 2.65 5.20 -17.03
CA PRO A 91 3.83 5.99 -17.36
C PRO A 91 5.14 5.22 -17.14
N ALA A 92 6.07 5.33 -18.07
CA ALA A 92 7.33 4.58 -18.09
C ALA A 92 8.17 4.77 -16.82
N TRP A 93 8.15 5.98 -16.23
CA TRP A 93 8.90 6.27 -14.99
C TRP A 93 8.56 5.29 -13.86
N TYR A 94 7.28 4.88 -13.77
CA TYR A 94 6.84 3.98 -12.71
C TYR A 94 7.45 2.59 -12.87
N GLY A 95 7.44 2.05 -14.09
CA GLY A 95 8.09 0.77 -14.40
C GLY A 95 9.60 0.80 -14.20
N ASP A 96 10.23 1.97 -14.22
CA ASP A 96 11.67 2.18 -14.02
C ASP A 96 12.02 2.45 -12.55
N ALA A 97 11.11 2.98 -11.77
CA ALA A 97 11.31 3.40 -10.38
C ALA A 97 11.61 2.25 -9.42
N LYS A 98 10.92 1.12 -9.54
CA LYS A 98 11.11 -0.14 -8.82
C LYS A 98 10.96 -0.11 -7.31
N PHE A 99 11.27 0.99 -6.62
CA PHE A 99 11.24 1.10 -5.17
C PHE A 99 10.68 2.45 -4.72
N GLY A 100 9.66 2.39 -3.86
CA GLY A 100 9.03 3.55 -3.22
C GLY A 100 8.84 3.37 -1.73
N ILE A 101 8.55 4.47 -1.04
CA ILE A 101 8.25 4.49 0.40
C ILE A 101 6.79 4.86 0.60
N PHE A 102 6.06 4.02 1.35
CA PHE A 102 4.74 4.29 1.87
C PHE A 102 4.86 4.88 3.27
N ILE A 103 3.96 5.79 3.67
CA ILE A 103 4.04 6.44 4.97
C ILE A 103 2.68 6.35 5.64
N HIS A 104 2.53 5.44 6.63
CA HIS A 104 1.35 5.36 7.48
C HIS A 104 1.57 6.17 8.75
N TRP A 105 1.07 7.40 8.75
CA TRP A 105 1.18 8.32 9.87
C TRP A 105 -0.13 9.08 10.07
N GLY A 106 -0.61 9.12 11.30
CA GLY A 106 -1.86 9.75 11.67
C GLY A 106 -2.13 9.66 13.17
N LEU A 107 -3.35 9.96 13.58
CA LEU A 107 -3.76 9.91 15.01
C LEU A 107 -3.54 8.54 15.63
N TYR A 108 -3.65 7.46 14.85
CA TYR A 108 -3.43 6.07 15.28
C TYR A 108 -1.97 5.78 15.70
N SER A 109 -1.03 6.66 15.37
CA SER A 109 0.37 6.55 15.82
C SER A 109 0.56 7.00 17.27
N LEU A 110 -0.42 7.70 17.87
CA LEU A 110 -0.33 8.23 19.25
C LEU A 110 -0.53 7.16 20.32
N PRO A 111 -1.57 6.29 20.25
CA PRO A 111 -1.70 5.19 21.21
C PRO A 111 -0.60 4.14 21.06
N ALA A 112 0.04 4.07 19.91
CA ALA A 112 1.18 3.18 19.60
C ALA A 112 0.94 1.71 20.02
N PHE A 113 -0.29 1.21 19.87
CA PHE A 113 -0.72 -0.11 20.36
C PHE A 113 -1.54 -0.86 19.29
N GLY A 114 -1.31 -2.15 19.17
CA GLY A 114 -2.03 -3.03 18.25
C GLY A 114 -1.61 -2.82 16.81
N SER A 115 -2.26 -1.88 16.14
CA SER A 115 -1.95 -1.49 14.75
C SER A 115 -2.57 -0.13 14.42
N GLU A 116 -2.48 0.31 13.14
CA GLU A 116 -3.22 1.45 12.59
C GLU A 116 -4.75 1.30 12.71
N TRP A 117 -5.23 0.08 12.95
CA TRP A 117 -6.64 -0.22 13.23
C TRP A 117 -7.05 0.09 14.66
N TYR A 118 -6.15 0.59 15.51
CA TYR A 118 -6.49 0.98 16.89
C TYR A 118 -7.73 1.88 16.96
N SER A 119 -7.85 2.83 16.03
CA SER A 119 -8.98 3.76 15.95
C SER A 119 -10.35 3.07 15.84
N ARG A 120 -10.42 1.91 15.17
CA ARG A 120 -11.60 1.05 15.12
C ARG A 120 -11.69 0.13 16.34
N ASN A 121 -10.59 -0.59 16.59
CA ASN A 121 -10.59 -1.70 17.54
C ASN A 121 -10.80 -1.23 18.97
N MET A 122 -10.42 0.00 19.32
CA MET A 122 -10.73 0.59 20.62
C MET A 122 -12.24 0.67 20.90
N TYR A 123 -13.09 0.65 19.86
CA TYR A 123 -14.55 0.62 20.00
C TYR A 123 -15.16 -0.77 19.85
N ILE A 124 -14.38 -1.84 19.82
CA ILE A 124 -14.87 -3.22 19.79
C ILE A 124 -14.73 -3.82 21.19
N GLU A 125 -15.83 -3.93 21.93
CA GLU A 125 -15.83 -4.45 23.30
C GLU A 125 -15.11 -5.82 23.37
N GLY A 126 -14.17 -5.93 24.31
CA GLY A 126 -13.40 -7.15 24.52
C GLY A 126 -12.18 -7.33 23.62
N SER A 127 -11.93 -6.45 22.66
CA SER A 127 -10.67 -6.47 21.91
C SER A 127 -9.48 -6.06 22.80
N PRO A 128 -8.25 -6.44 22.46
CA PRO A 128 -7.07 -5.98 23.18
C PRO A 128 -6.96 -4.44 23.20
N GLU A 129 -7.30 -3.79 22.09
CA GLU A 129 -7.25 -2.33 21.96
C GLU A 129 -8.32 -1.63 22.81
N TYR A 130 -9.53 -2.21 22.92
CA TYR A 130 -10.57 -1.72 23.81
C TYR A 130 -10.12 -1.79 25.29
N ILE A 131 -9.57 -2.93 25.70
CA ILE A 131 -9.08 -3.14 27.06
C ILE A 131 -7.93 -2.18 27.37
N HIS A 132 -6.97 -2.07 26.47
CA HIS A 132 -5.86 -1.11 26.58
C HIS A 132 -6.36 0.33 26.68
N HIS A 133 -7.36 0.69 25.86
CA HIS A 133 -7.92 2.05 25.87
C HIS A 133 -8.54 2.40 27.22
N ILE A 134 -9.40 1.52 27.74
CA ILE A 134 -10.04 1.73 29.06
C ILE A 134 -9.01 1.85 30.17
N GLN A 135 -7.97 1.02 30.15
CA GLN A 135 -6.92 1.02 31.19
C GLN A 135 -6.02 2.25 31.11
N THR A 136 -5.74 2.76 29.92
CA THR A 136 -4.77 3.83 29.70
C THR A 136 -5.41 5.22 29.68
N TYR A 137 -6.58 5.33 29.04
CA TYR A 137 -7.24 6.62 28.76
C TYR A 137 -8.59 6.78 29.47
N GLY A 138 -9.16 5.69 29.99
CA GLY A 138 -10.48 5.70 30.62
C GLY A 138 -11.63 5.42 29.65
N PRO A 139 -12.89 5.61 30.11
CA PRO A 139 -14.06 5.28 29.29
C PRO A 139 -14.22 6.22 28.09
N HIS A 140 -14.72 5.67 26.98
CA HIS A 140 -14.92 6.36 25.70
C HIS A 140 -15.85 7.58 25.75
N THR A 141 -16.68 7.70 26.79
CA THR A 141 -17.49 8.90 27.06
C THR A 141 -16.69 10.07 27.62
N LYS A 142 -15.45 9.81 28.10
CA LYS A 142 -14.54 10.84 28.65
C LYS A 142 -13.33 11.08 27.76
N PHE A 143 -12.81 10.02 27.16
CA PHE A 143 -11.70 10.06 26.24
C PHE A 143 -11.99 9.12 25.07
N GLY A 144 -12.38 9.65 23.93
CA GLY A 144 -12.58 8.91 22.69
C GLY A 144 -11.50 9.18 21.68
N TYR A 145 -11.68 8.70 20.44
CA TYR A 145 -10.66 8.86 19.39
C TYR A 145 -10.40 10.34 19.05
N LYS A 146 -11.42 11.20 19.05
CA LYS A 146 -11.31 12.64 18.86
C LYS A 146 -10.33 13.33 19.83
N ASP A 147 -10.14 12.76 21.02
CA ASP A 147 -9.32 13.35 22.08
C ASP A 147 -7.82 13.11 21.85
N PHE A 148 -7.44 12.30 20.87
CA PHE A 148 -6.08 12.22 20.35
C PHE A 148 -5.72 13.43 19.46
N ILE A 149 -6.69 14.12 18.85
CA ILE A 149 -6.42 15.23 17.91
C ILE A 149 -5.54 16.32 18.54
N PRO A 150 -5.84 16.88 19.72
CA PRO A 150 -4.99 17.91 20.34
C PRO A 150 -3.61 17.39 20.78
N LYS A 151 -3.44 16.07 20.87
CA LYS A 151 -2.16 15.43 21.20
C LYS A 151 -1.28 15.17 19.98
N PHE A 152 -1.85 15.25 18.79
CA PHE A 152 -1.11 15.12 17.54
C PHE A 152 -0.47 16.45 17.17
N THR A 153 0.72 16.71 17.72
CA THR A 153 1.44 17.99 17.57
C THR A 153 2.39 18.01 16.39
N ALA A 154 2.85 16.85 15.93
CA ALA A 154 3.84 16.69 14.86
C ALA A 154 5.09 17.56 15.08
N GLU A 155 5.54 17.71 16.34
CA GLU A 155 6.58 18.66 16.76
C GLU A 155 7.97 18.32 16.20
N HIS A 156 8.21 17.05 15.87
CA HIS A 156 9.44 16.57 15.24
C HIS A 156 9.29 16.23 13.77
N PHE A 157 8.16 16.59 13.15
CA PHE A 157 7.95 16.37 11.73
C PHE A 157 8.81 17.29 10.87
N ASP A 158 9.83 16.74 10.26
CA ASP A 158 10.70 17.39 9.30
C ASP A 158 10.64 16.67 7.94
N PRO A 159 9.87 17.18 6.98
CA PRO A 159 9.70 16.54 5.66
C PRO A 159 11.00 16.52 4.84
N GLU A 160 11.90 17.48 5.00
CA GLU A 160 13.20 17.50 4.32
C GLU A 160 14.10 16.35 4.83
N SER A 161 14.14 16.15 6.14
CA SER A 161 14.86 15.03 6.75
C SER A 161 14.28 13.67 6.30
N TRP A 162 12.95 13.55 6.25
CA TRP A 162 12.31 12.33 5.74
C TRP A 162 12.69 12.04 4.28
N MET A 163 12.60 13.04 3.39
CA MET A 163 12.94 12.84 1.98
C MET A 163 14.42 12.55 1.78
N THR A 164 15.30 13.17 2.58
CA THR A 164 16.74 12.83 2.60
C THR A 164 16.96 11.37 2.96
N LEU A 165 16.31 10.88 4.01
CA LEU A 165 16.38 9.47 4.41
C LEU A 165 15.87 8.54 3.30
N PHE A 166 14.70 8.82 2.73
CA PHE A 166 14.09 7.95 1.72
C PHE A 166 14.90 7.95 0.41
N ARG A 167 15.43 9.09 0.02
CA ARG A 167 16.36 9.18 -1.12
C ARG A 167 17.63 8.37 -0.89
N ASN A 168 18.21 8.46 0.31
CA ASN A 168 19.38 7.69 0.71
C ASN A 168 19.09 6.18 0.82
N ALA A 169 17.87 5.82 1.19
CA ALA A 169 17.38 4.43 1.14
C ALA A 169 17.23 3.89 -0.29
N GLY A 170 17.29 4.76 -1.31
CA GLY A 170 17.18 4.40 -2.72
C GLY A 170 15.76 4.54 -3.29
N ALA A 171 14.80 5.07 -2.56
CA ALA A 171 13.45 5.31 -3.06
C ALA A 171 13.44 6.26 -4.27
N ARG A 172 12.45 6.08 -5.14
CA ARG A 172 12.18 6.91 -6.31
C ARG A 172 10.84 7.64 -6.22
N TYR A 173 9.93 7.16 -5.38
CA TYR A 173 8.64 7.78 -5.13
C TYR A 173 8.23 7.60 -3.68
N VAL A 174 7.33 8.47 -3.21
CA VAL A 174 6.80 8.46 -1.84
C VAL A 174 5.28 8.57 -1.87
N VAL A 175 4.62 7.83 -0.98
CA VAL A 175 3.17 7.73 -0.88
C VAL A 175 2.74 8.00 0.56
N PRO A 176 2.57 9.27 0.99
CA PRO A 176 1.94 9.55 2.28
C PRO A 176 0.45 9.19 2.26
N VAL A 177 -0.07 8.73 3.39
CA VAL A 177 -1.51 8.58 3.62
C VAL A 177 -2.13 9.97 3.77
N ALA A 178 -3.00 10.36 2.84
CA ALA A 178 -3.72 11.64 2.90
C ALA A 178 -4.93 11.59 3.85
N GLU A 179 -5.64 10.47 3.85
CA GLU A 179 -6.74 10.19 4.79
C GLU A 179 -6.82 8.67 4.98
N HIS A 180 -6.73 8.22 6.25
CA HIS A 180 -6.92 6.81 6.60
C HIS A 180 -8.41 6.51 6.84
N HIS A 181 -8.75 5.27 7.23
CA HIS A 181 -10.12 4.84 7.55
C HIS A 181 -10.75 5.68 8.67
N ASP A 182 -9.95 6.34 9.52
CA ASP A 182 -10.38 7.16 10.65
C ASP A 182 -11.00 8.51 10.26
N GLY A 183 -10.89 8.89 8.97
CA GLY A 183 -11.49 10.11 8.43
C GLY A 183 -10.80 11.42 8.83
N PHE A 184 -9.64 11.35 9.54
CA PHE A 184 -8.84 12.52 9.85
C PHE A 184 -7.91 12.86 8.68
N SER A 185 -8.14 14.02 8.05
CA SER A 185 -7.42 14.42 6.84
C SER A 185 -6.04 14.99 7.19
N MET A 186 -4.98 14.45 6.59
CA MET A 186 -3.60 14.92 6.76
C MET A 186 -3.26 16.09 5.82
N TYR A 187 -4.26 16.74 5.22
CA TYR A 187 -4.14 17.76 4.18
C TYR A 187 -5.15 18.90 4.37
N ASP A 188 -4.99 19.97 3.59
CA ASP A 188 -5.87 21.16 3.62
C ASP A 188 -7.19 20.93 2.90
N THR A 189 -8.05 20.09 3.48
CA THR A 189 -9.38 19.84 2.91
C THR A 189 -10.35 20.98 3.16
N ARG A 190 -11.17 21.29 2.14
CA ARG A 190 -12.32 22.20 2.22
C ARG A 190 -13.61 21.48 2.57
N LEU A 191 -13.56 20.14 2.70
CA LEU A 191 -14.73 19.28 2.91
C LEU A 191 -14.85 18.75 4.35
N SER A 192 -13.94 19.11 5.25
CA SER A 192 -13.98 18.72 6.66
C SER A 192 -13.34 19.77 7.57
N ASP A 193 -13.77 19.83 8.83
CA ASP A 193 -13.03 20.53 9.89
C ASP A 193 -11.97 19.65 10.54
N TYR A 194 -12.09 18.32 10.35
CA TYR A 194 -11.16 17.37 10.94
C TYR A 194 -9.97 17.14 10.01
N SER A 195 -9.02 18.08 10.09
CA SER A 195 -7.78 18.02 9.31
C SER A 195 -6.61 18.58 10.10
N THR A 196 -5.40 18.18 9.72
CA THR A 196 -4.16 18.65 10.32
C THR A 196 -3.94 20.16 10.14
N VAL A 197 -4.60 20.80 9.20
CA VAL A 197 -4.54 22.25 9.00
C VAL A 197 -5.41 22.99 10.00
N LYS A 198 -6.60 22.46 10.31
CA LYS A 198 -7.57 23.10 11.19
C LYS A 198 -7.40 22.70 12.65
N LEU A 199 -6.89 21.50 12.91
CA LEU A 199 -6.73 20.91 14.23
C LEU A 199 -5.35 20.28 14.40
N GLY A 200 -4.98 19.96 15.62
CA GLY A 200 -3.68 19.34 15.92
C GLY A 200 -2.50 20.24 15.52
N PRO A 201 -1.61 19.80 14.61
CA PRO A 201 -0.38 20.50 14.26
C PRO A 201 -0.59 21.80 13.49
N ARG A 202 -1.80 22.06 13.02
CA ARG A 202 -2.17 23.23 12.18
C ARG A 202 -1.24 23.41 10.99
N ARG A 203 -0.97 22.30 10.30
CA ARG A 203 -0.03 22.21 9.17
C ARG A 203 -0.57 21.29 8.09
N ASP A 204 -0.39 21.67 6.83
CA ASP A 204 -0.64 20.81 5.68
C ASP A 204 0.51 19.81 5.56
N ILE A 205 0.30 18.59 6.07
CA ILE A 205 1.31 17.52 6.09
C ILE A 205 1.57 17.02 4.68
N VAL A 206 0.51 16.74 3.92
CA VAL A 206 0.62 16.23 2.54
C VAL A 206 1.31 17.25 1.64
N GLY A 207 0.94 18.53 1.75
CA GLY A 207 1.60 19.62 1.01
C GLY A 207 3.07 19.79 1.36
N ALA A 208 3.43 19.63 2.64
CA ALA A 208 4.82 19.69 3.09
C ALA A 208 5.64 18.51 2.53
N VAL A 209 5.08 17.28 2.53
CA VAL A 209 5.72 16.10 1.91
C VAL A 209 5.88 16.30 0.40
N LYS A 210 4.85 16.81 -0.30
CA LYS A 210 4.92 17.12 -1.74
C LYS A 210 6.07 18.09 -2.05
N ALA A 211 6.16 19.17 -1.28
CA ALA A 211 7.19 20.20 -1.48
C ALA A 211 8.60 19.63 -1.29
N ALA A 212 8.81 18.84 -0.22
CA ALA A 212 10.09 18.20 0.04
C ALA A 212 10.43 17.13 -0.98
N ALA A 213 9.47 16.28 -1.38
CA ALA A 213 9.67 15.24 -2.39
C ALA A 213 10.22 15.83 -3.71
N ARG A 214 9.63 16.94 -4.19
CA ARG A 214 10.09 17.65 -5.39
C ARG A 214 11.54 18.13 -5.30
N LYS A 215 11.98 18.63 -4.13
CA LYS A 215 13.37 19.09 -3.92
C LYS A 215 14.37 17.92 -3.94
N HIS A 216 13.92 16.73 -3.58
CA HIS A 216 14.75 15.54 -3.49
C HIS A 216 14.62 14.60 -4.71
N ASP A 217 14.05 15.09 -5.82
CA ASP A 217 13.82 14.30 -7.05
C ASP A 217 13.07 12.98 -6.79
N LEU A 218 12.08 13.01 -5.90
CA LEU A 218 11.17 11.91 -5.65
C LEU A 218 9.81 12.21 -6.27
N HIS A 219 9.26 11.25 -7.01
CA HIS A 219 7.89 11.35 -7.49
C HIS A 219 6.93 11.40 -6.30
N PHE A 220 6.06 12.40 -6.32
CA PHE A 220 5.05 12.57 -5.26
C PHE A 220 3.77 11.84 -5.61
N CYS A 221 3.38 10.95 -4.73
CA CYS A 221 2.15 10.17 -4.79
C CYS A 221 1.36 10.38 -3.49
N LEU A 222 0.19 9.79 -3.36
CA LEU A 222 -0.56 9.75 -2.11
C LEU A 222 -1.49 8.53 -2.04
N SER A 223 -2.02 8.25 -0.84
CA SER A 223 -3.05 7.22 -0.66
C SER A 223 -4.28 7.76 0.04
N SER A 224 -5.41 7.15 -0.26
CA SER A 224 -6.69 7.37 0.40
C SER A 224 -7.32 6.05 0.80
N HIS A 225 -7.64 5.91 2.08
CA HIS A 225 -8.24 4.72 2.68
C HIS A 225 -9.69 4.96 3.11
N ARG A 226 -10.29 6.06 2.62
CA ARG A 226 -11.62 6.51 3.04
C ARG A 226 -12.76 5.56 2.67
N ALA A 227 -12.56 4.60 1.78
CA ALA A 227 -13.64 3.72 1.33
C ALA A 227 -14.34 2.91 2.45
N GLU A 228 -13.66 2.72 3.56
CA GLU A 228 -14.19 2.01 4.74
C GLU A 228 -14.80 2.94 5.80
N HIS A 229 -14.63 4.23 5.67
CA HIS A 229 -14.96 5.17 6.75
C HIS A 229 -16.46 5.26 7.06
N ASP A 230 -17.35 4.91 6.13
CA ASP A 230 -18.80 4.94 6.37
C ASP A 230 -19.26 3.98 7.48
N TRP A 231 -18.51 2.89 7.71
CA TRP A 231 -18.81 1.89 8.74
C TRP A 231 -17.71 1.74 9.80
N PHE A 232 -16.57 2.36 9.63
CA PHE A 232 -15.36 2.09 10.40
C PHE A 232 -15.54 2.22 11.91
N PHE A 233 -16.38 3.15 12.35
CA PHE A 233 -16.69 3.41 13.76
C PHE A 233 -18.00 2.77 14.27
N ASP A 234 -18.59 1.80 13.55
CA ASP A 234 -19.88 1.19 13.92
C ASP A 234 -19.89 0.57 15.33
N GLY A 235 -18.74 0.07 15.79
CA GLY A 235 -18.56 -0.48 17.14
C GLY A 235 -18.89 0.52 18.25
N GLY A 236 -18.47 1.76 18.08
CA GLY A 236 -18.69 2.83 19.07
C GLY A 236 -20.15 3.25 19.23
N ARG A 237 -21.05 2.85 18.33
CA ARG A 237 -22.49 3.08 18.48
C ARG A 237 -23.21 1.97 19.27
N LYS A 238 -22.51 0.91 19.66
CA LYS A 238 -23.09 -0.24 20.36
C LYS A 238 -23.10 -0.08 21.88
N PHE A 239 -22.40 0.92 22.39
CA PHE A 239 -22.30 1.27 23.80
C PHE A 239 -22.12 2.79 23.98
N PRO A 240 -22.24 3.35 25.20
CA PRO A 240 -22.04 4.77 25.43
C PRO A 240 -20.62 5.22 25.06
N SER A 241 -20.47 5.98 23.97
CA SER A 241 -19.21 6.52 23.47
C SER A 241 -19.41 7.84 22.77
N ASP A 242 -18.31 8.54 22.48
CA ASP A 242 -18.27 9.79 21.73
C ASP A 242 -18.63 9.64 20.24
N VAL A 243 -18.64 8.43 19.69
CA VAL A 243 -19.08 8.15 18.31
C VAL A 243 -20.56 8.50 18.11
N SER A 244 -21.35 8.42 19.17
CA SER A 244 -22.78 8.75 19.15
C SER A 244 -23.07 10.22 19.38
N ASP A 245 -22.06 11.06 19.61
CA ASP A 245 -22.24 12.51 19.78
C ASP A 245 -22.36 13.20 18.41
N PRO A 246 -23.51 13.81 18.08
CA PRO A 246 -23.71 14.50 16.80
C PRO A 246 -22.71 15.64 16.53
N ALA A 247 -22.13 16.24 17.58
CA ALA A 247 -21.10 17.27 17.44
C ALA A 247 -19.84 16.76 16.74
N HIS A 248 -19.59 15.46 16.80
CA HIS A 248 -18.41 14.81 16.22
C HIS A 248 -18.73 13.91 15.00
N ALA A 249 -19.97 13.92 14.50
CA ALA A 249 -20.36 13.13 13.35
C ALA A 249 -19.53 13.43 12.09
N GLY A 250 -18.98 14.64 11.98
CA GLY A 250 -18.06 15.01 10.88
C GLY A 250 -16.72 14.26 10.90
N LEU A 251 -16.27 13.77 12.07
CA LEU A 251 -15.08 12.92 12.22
C LEU A 251 -15.45 11.45 12.02
N TYR A 252 -16.47 10.97 12.76
CA TYR A 252 -16.81 9.55 12.83
C TYR A 252 -17.57 9.03 11.62
N GLY A 253 -17.99 9.92 10.71
CA GLY A 253 -18.79 9.54 9.55
C GLY A 253 -20.18 9.04 9.94
N PRO A 254 -20.88 8.36 9.03
CA PRO A 254 -22.17 7.75 9.33
C PRO A 254 -22.07 6.64 10.39
N ALA A 255 -20.90 6.00 10.51
CA ALA A 255 -20.69 4.82 11.37
C ALA A 255 -21.81 3.79 11.18
N GLN A 256 -22.08 3.44 9.91
CA GLN A 256 -23.14 2.52 9.51
C GLN A 256 -22.95 1.14 10.11
N THR A 257 -24.04 0.50 10.49
CA THR A 257 -23.98 -0.91 10.92
C THR A 257 -23.66 -1.79 9.71
N ARG A 258 -22.69 -2.67 9.83
CA ARG A 258 -22.34 -3.62 8.78
C ARG A 258 -23.51 -4.55 8.47
N ILE A 259 -23.87 -4.67 7.18
CA ILE A 259 -24.90 -5.61 6.69
C ILE A 259 -24.33 -7.03 6.68
N VAL A 260 -23.08 -7.16 6.27
CA VAL A 260 -22.35 -8.43 6.26
C VAL A 260 -21.75 -8.63 7.64
N GLY A 261 -21.86 -9.85 8.19
CA GLY A 261 -21.38 -10.19 9.52
C GLY A 261 -19.90 -9.83 9.74
N PRO A 262 -19.48 -9.65 11.00
CA PRO A 262 -18.15 -9.17 11.33
C PRO A 262 -17.02 -10.09 10.85
N ASP A 263 -17.31 -11.35 10.55
CA ASP A 263 -16.35 -12.37 10.14
C ASP A 263 -16.31 -12.57 8.62
N SER A 264 -17.04 -11.76 7.84
CA SER A 264 -17.08 -11.88 6.38
C SER A 264 -16.22 -10.80 5.74
N ASP A 265 -15.11 -11.21 5.14
CA ASP A 265 -14.22 -10.40 4.32
C ASP A 265 -14.53 -10.54 2.82
N ASN A 266 -15.81 -10.70 2.47
CA ASN A 266 -16.20 -10.74 1.07
C ASN A 266 -16.09 -9.35 0.44
N LEU A 267 -14.98 -9.10 -0.23
CA LEU A 267 -14.62 -7.84 -0.88
C LEU A 267 -15.58 -7.40 -2.00
N PHE A 268 -16.42 -8.30 -2.48
CA PHE A 268 -17.36 -8.07 -3.58
C PHE A 268 -18.80 -7.90 -3.11
N SER A 269 -19.01 -7.79 -1.80
CA SER A 269 -20.30 -7.50 -1.20
C SER A 269 -20.33 -6.09 -0.62
N ASP A 270 -21.51 -5.45 -0.62
CA ASP A 270 -21.69 -4.24 0.16
C ASP A 270 -21.72 -4.59 1.65
N TYR A 271 -20.80 -4.01 2.41
CA TYR A 271 -20.70 -4.22 3.86
C TYR A 271 -21.77 -3.46 4.63
N THR A 272 -22.22 -2.36 4.06
CA THR A 272 -23.16 -1.44 4.68
C THR A 272 -24.12 -0.88 3.64
N TYR A 273 -25.10 -0.14 4.10
CA TYR A 273 -25.87 0.73 3.24
C TYR A 273 -25.05 1.96 2.87
N VAL A 274 -24.32 1.89 1.75
CA VAL A 274 -23.55 3.04 1.22
C VAL A 274 -24.48 3.89 0.36
N SER A 275 -24.85 5.08 0.87
CA SER A 275 -25.70 6.01 0.15
C SER A 275 -24.96 6.73 -0.98
N GLN A 276 -25.71 7.24 -1.98
CA GLN A 276 -25.14 8.10 -3.02
C GLN A 276 -24.51 9.38 -2.43
N PHE A 277 -25.04 9.90 -1.33
CA PHE A 277 -24.50 11.07 -0.64
C PHE A 277 -23.09 10.82 -0.08
N TRP A 278 -22.86 9.63 0.45
CA TRP A 278 -21.54 9.20 0.90
C TRP A 278 -20.57 9.02 -0.28
N LEU A 279 -21.01 8.37 -1.35
CA LEU A 279 -20.20 8.16 -2.56
C LEU A 279 -19.84 9.50 -3.23
N ASP A 280 -20.75 10.46 -3.21
CA ASP A 280 -20.50 11.82 -3.71
C ASP A 280 -19.44 12.56 -2.86
N ASP A 281 -19.47 12.39 -1.54
CA ASP A 281 -18.43 12.94 -0.64
C ASP A 281 -17.08 12.25 -0.88
N TRP A 282 -17.08 10.93 -1.00
CA TRP A 282 -15.87 10.18 -1.33
C TRP A 282 -15.26 10.66 -2.64
N LEU A 283 -16.06 10.74 -3.70
CA LEU A 283 -15.60 11.20 -5.01
C LEU A 283 -15.08 12.64 -4.98
N ALA A 284 -15.78 13.53 -4.28
CA ALA A 284 -15.35 14.92 -4.14
C ALA A 284 -13.99 15.02 -3.41
N ARG A 285 -13.76 14.23 -2.36
CA ARG A 285 -12.46 14.22 -1.64
C ARG A 285 -11.33 13.68 -2.49
N GLN A 286 -11.58 12.60 -3.27
CA GLN A 286 -10.55 12.09 -4.17
C GLN A 286 -10.19 13.11 -5.25
N ALA A 287 -11.18 13.78 -5.82
CA ALA A 287 -10.96 14.84 -6.80
C ALA A 287 -10.25 16.07 -6.19
N GLU A 288 -10.61 16.44 -4.96
CA GLU A 288 -9.93 17.52 -4.22
C GLU A 288 -8.44 17.23 -4.04
N LEU A 289 -8.07 16.00 -3.65
CA LEU A 289 -6.67 15.59 -3.52
C LEU A 289 -5.91 15.70 -4.85
N VAL A 290 -6.54 15.26 -5.95
CA VAL A 290 -5.96 15.39 -7.30
C VAL A 290 -5.80 16.85 -7.71
N ASP A 291 -6.75 17.72 -7.36
CA ASP A 291 -6.72 19.13 -7.75
C ASP A 291 -5.72 19.96 -6.92
N LEU A 292 -5.59 19.68 -5.63
CA LEU A 292 -4.71 20.41 -4.73
C LEU A 292 -3.23 19.97 -4.86
N TYR A 293 -3.03 18.67 -5.00
CA TYR A 293 -1.69 18.12 -4.87
C TYR A 293 -1.11 17.54 -6.14
N GLU A 294 -1.91 17.32 -7.18
CA GLU A 294 -1.46 16.77 -8.47
C GLU A 294 -0.53 15.57 -8.29
N PRO A 295 -0.96 14.54 -7.53
CA PRO A 295 -0.15 13.35 -7.32
C PRO A 295 0.07 12.63 -8.65
N GLU A 296 1.23 11.97 -8.80
CA GLU A 296 1.52 11.14 -9.97
C GLU A 296 0.95 9.73 -9.84
N LEU A 297 0.61 9.34 -8.60
CA LEU A 297 -0.07 8.08 -8.27
C LEU A 297 -1.02 8.30 -7.11
N VAL A 298 -2.22 7.73 -7.21
CA VAL A 298 -3.19 7.58 -6.12
C VAL A 298 -3.30 6.10 -5.77
N TYR A 299 -2.98 5.77 -4.53
CA TYR A 299 -3.15 4.42 -4.00
C TYR A 299 -4.49 4.33 -3.29
N PHE A 300 -5.30 3.34 -3.66
CA PHE A 300 -6.48 2.95 -2.90
C PHE A 300 -6.24 1.64 -2.16
N ASP A 301 -6.71 1.59 -0.93
CA ASP A 301 -6.80 0.38 -0.15
C ASP A 301 -8.04 -0.44 -0.57
N TRP A 302 -8.24 -1.58 0.07
CA TRP A 302 -9.37 -2.46 -0.14
C TRP A 302 -10.72 -1.71 -0.07
N TRP A 303 -11.81 -2.34 -0.51
CA TRP A 303 -13.21 -1.92 -0.38
C TRP A 303 -13.72 -0.97 -1.46
N ILE A 304 -12.89 -0.39 -2.29
CA ILE A 304 -13.35 0.34 -3.48
C ILE A 304 -14.01 -0.57 -4.53
N GLY A 305 -13.78 -1.89 -4.42
CA GLY A 305 -14.41 -2.92 -5.27
C GLY A 305 -15.84 -3.28 -4.87
N GLN A 306 -16.39 -2.69 -3.79
CA GLN A 306 -17.78 -2.91 -3.39
C GLN A 306 -18.76 -2.53 -4.51
N PRO A 307 -19.89 -3.24 -4.66
CA PRO A 307 -20.90 -2.95 -5.67
C PRO A 307 -21.41 -1.51 -5.68
N SER A 308 -21.44 -0.85 -4.50
CA SER A 308 -21.80 0.56 -4.35
C SER A 308 -20.88 1.50 -5.12
N PHE A 309 -19.60 1.18 -5.28
CA PHE A 309 -18.61 2.02 -5.98
C PHE A 309 -18.64 1.87 -7.50
N ARG A 310 -19.42 0.93 -8.05
CA ARG A 310 -19.44 0.54 -9.48
C ARG A 310 -19.47 1.71 -10.47
N ASN A 311 -20.24 2.76 -10.18
CA ASN A 311 -20.36 3.92 -11.06
C ASN A 311 -19.46 5.09 -10.63
N THR A 312 -19.09 5.14 -9.37
CA THR A 312 -18.30 6.24 -8.78
C THR A 312 -16.83 6.09 -9.13
N LEU A 313 -16.31 4.87 -9.02
CA LEU A 313 -14.90 4.56 -9.25
C LEU A 313 -14.46 4.84 -10.71
N PRO A 314 -15.16 4.38 -11.76
CA PRO A 314 -14.82 4.74 -13.14
C PRO A 314 -14.89 6.24 -13.42
N SER A 315 -15.79 6.97 -12.72
CA SER A 315 -15.88 8.43 -12.84
C SER A 315 -14.65 9.13 -12.31
N PHE A 316 -14.10 8.67 -11.18
CA PHE A 316 -12.84 9.17 -10.64
C PHE A 316 -11.67 8.88 -11.59
N LEU A 317 -11.56 7.64 -12.08
CA LEU A 317 -10.48 7.24 -12.98
C LEU A 317 -10.48 8.06 -14.28
N ALA A 318 -11.63 8.20 -14.93
CA ALA A 318 -11.75 9.01 -16.14
C ALA A 318 -11.38 10.48 -15.88
N TYR A 319 -11.81 11.05 -14.76
CA TYR A 319 -11.44 12.40 -14.35
C TYR A 319 -9.93 12.55 -14.21
N TYR A 320 -9.28 11.66 -13.48
CA TYR A 320 -7.85 11.71 -13.17
C TYR A 320 -7.00 11.46 -14.42
N TYR A 321 -7.32 10.45 -15.22
CA TYR A 321 -6.61 10.12 -16.46
C TYR A 321 -6.75 11.23 -17.51
N ASN A 322 -7.94 11.81 -17.65
CA ASN A 322 -8.16 12.95 -18.55
C ASN A 322 -7.37 14.18 -18.10
N LYS A 323 -7.20 14.40 -16.79
CA LYS A 323 -6.37 15.48 -16.27
C LYS A 323 -4.91 15.28 -16.66
N ALA A 324 -4.37 14.06 -16.52
CA ALA A 324 -3.02 13.72 -16.97
C ALA A 324 -2.86 13.88 -18.49
N ALA A 325 -3.82 13.42 -19.28
CA ALA A 325 -3.80 13.54 -20.74
C ALA A 325 -3.78 15.00 -21.24
N ARG A 326 -4.25 15.94 -20.43
CA ARG A 326 -4.17 17.38 -20.70
C ARG A 326 -2.85 18.03 -20.27
N GLY A 327 -1.85 17.24 -19.87
CA GLY A 327 -0.53 17.72 -19.47
C GLY A 327 -0.40 18.11 -17.99
N HIS A 328 -1.33 17.69 -17.14
CA HIS A 328 -1.26 17.91 -15.70
C HIS A 328 -0.56 16.75 -14.96
N GLY A 329 0.65 16.41 -15.38
CA GLY A 329 1.45 15.34 -14.78
C GLY A 329 1.12 13.95 -15.32
N SER A 330 1.38 12.92 -14.54
CA SER A 330 0.97 11.53 -14.80
C SER A 330 -0.14 11.11 -13.84
N ALA A 331 -0.84 10.03 -14.16
CA ALA A 331 -1.88 9.48 -13.31
C ALA A 331 -1.70 7.97 -13.24
N ILE A 332 -1.51 7.44 -12.06
CA ILE A 332 -1.46 6.00 -11.79
C ILE A 332 -2.45 5.73 -10.67
N VAL A 333 -3.18 4.64 -10.74
CA VAL A 333 -4.04 4.21 -9.64
C VAL A 333 -3.69 2.78 -9.25
N ASN A 334 -3.32 2.57 -7.99
CA ASN A 334 -3.18 1.24 -7.44
C ASN A 334 -4.53 0.72 -6.96
N TYR A 335 -4.77 -0.55 -7.19
CA TYR A 335 -5.98 -1.25 -6.79
C TYR A 335 -5.66 -2.68 -6.30
N LYS A 336 -6.56 -3.27 -5.54
CA LYS A 336 -6.46 -4.65 -5.08
C LYS A 336 -7.15 -5.61 -6.06
N LEU A 337 -6.94 -6.90 -5.86
CA LEU A 337 -7.44 -7.96 -6.72
C LEU A 337 -8.95 -7.85 -7.02
N GLY A 338 -9.31 -7.82 -8.30
CA GLY A 338 -10.70 -7.84 -8.76
C GLY A 338 -11.50 -6.55 -8.63
N GLU A 339 -10.90 -5.46 -8.12
CA GLU A 339 -11.59 -4.19 -7.95
C GLU A 339 -11.69 -3.39 -9.26
N PHE A 340 -10.73 -3.57 -10.16
CA PHE A 340 -10.70 -2.97 -11.50
C PHE A 340 -10.79 -4.04 -12.57
N ALA A 341 -11.19 -3.63 -13.77
CA ALA A 341 -10.90 -4.41 -14.97
C ALA A 341 -9.38 -4.45 -15.20
N ASP A 342 -8.85 -5.61 -15.55
CA ASP A 342 -7.42 -5.81 -15.78
C ASP A 342 -6.87 -4.81 -16.81
N GLY A 343 -5.74 -4.19 -16.49
CA GLY A 343 -5.12 -3.16 -17.33
C GLY A 343 -5.66 -1.74 -17.13
N ALA A 344 -6.74 -1.53 -16.36
CA ALA A 344 -7.25 -0.19 -16.09
C ALA A 344 -6.51 0.58 -14.98
N GLY A 345 -5.51 -0.03 -14.36
CA GLY A 345 -4.66 0.53 -13.32
C GLY A 345 -3.53 -0.43 -12.97
N VAL A 346 -2.83 -0.19 -11.89
CA VAL A 346 -1.70 -1.01 -11.42
C VAL A 346 -2.14 -1.89 -10.25
N LEU A 347 -2.13 -3.21 -10.46
CA LEU A 347 -2.45 -4.18 -9.42
C LEU A 347 -1.44 -4.10 -8.27
N ASP A 348 -1.92 -3.99 -7.05
CA ASP A 348 -1.13 -4.09 -5.82
C ASP A 348 -1.43 -5.40 -5.08
N ILE A 349 -0.39 -6.18 -4.79
CA ILE A 349 -0.45 -7.44 -4.04
C ILE A 349 0.06 -7.19 -2.62
N GLU A 350 -0.83 -6.95 -1.69
CA GLU A 350 -0.46 -6.60 -0.32
C GLU A 350 0.26 -7.73 0.41
N ARG A 351 1.42 -7.42 1.02
CA ARG A 351 2.23 -8.37 1.82
C ARG A 351 2.42 -9.72 1.12
N GLY A 352 2.72 -9.67 -0.19
CA GLY A 352 2.80 -10.87 -0.99
C GLY A 352 3.56 -10.67 -2.29
N GLN A 353 3.35 -11.59 -3.24
CA GLN A 353 4.07 -11.57 -4.51
C GLN A 353 3.29 -12.25 -5.63
N ALA A 354 3.64 -11.92 -6.88
CA ALA A 354 3.12 -12.60 -8.06
C ALA A 354 3.75 -14.00 -8.21
N PRO A 355 3.04 -14.97 -8.83
CA PRO A 355 3.55 -16.30 -9.07
C PRO A 355 4.68 -16.36 -10.12
N GLY A 356 4.75 -15.37 -11.01
CA GLY A 356 5.72 -15.31 -12.09
C GLY A 356 5.77 -13.92 -12.72
N ILE A 357 6.41 -13.83 -13.90
CA ILE A 357 6.47 -12.58 -14.67
C ILE A 357 5.07 -12.18 -15.11
N ARG A 358 4.71 -10.92 -14.81
CA ARG A 358 3.48 -10.32 -15.34
C ARG A 358 3.79 -9.47 -16.57
N PRO A 359 2.89 -9.44 -17.57
CA PRO A 359 3.07 -8.59 -18.74
C PRO A 359 3.01 -7.09 -18.35
N ASP A 360 2.05 -6.73 -17.50
CA ASP A 360 1.88 -5.38 -17.00
C ASP A 360 2.68 -5.16 -15.71
N VAL A 361 3.11 -3.92 -15.51
CA VAL A 361 3.74 -3.50 -14.25
C VAL A 361 2.73 -3.65 -13.12
N TRP A 362 3.18 -4.21 -12.02
CA TRP A 362 2.41 -4.42 -10.80
C TRP A 362 3.19 -3.92 -9.58
N GLN A 363 2.56 -3.89 -8.44
CA GLN A 363 3.19 -3.48 -7.19
C GLN A 363 2.96 -4.53 -6.10
N THR A 364 3.90 -4.63 -5.17
CA THR A 364 3.61 -5.14 -3.83
C THR A 364 3.84 -4.04 -2.82
N CYS A 365 2.93 -3.92 -1.86
CA CYS A 365 3.15 -3.10 -0.68
C CYS A 365 3.35 -3.99 0.54
N THR A 366 4.29 -3.62 1.39
CA THR A 366 4.52 -4.24 2.71
C THR A 366 5.07 -3.24 3.68
N SER A 367 5.02 -3.53 4.98
CA SER A 367 5.64 -2.67 6.00
C SER A 367 7.04 -3.17 6.37
N ILE A 368 7.93 -2.23 6.68
CA ILE A 368 9.20 -2.54 7.33
C ILE A 368 8.97 -3.19 8.70
N SER A 369 7.88 -2.81 9.37
CA SER A 369 7.35 -3.48 10.55
C SER A 369 6.73 -4.84 10.19
N ASP A 370 6.92 -5.83 11.05
CA ASP A 370 6.29 -7.15 10.89
C ASP A 370 4.80 -7.14 11.27
N LYS A 371 4.38 -6.22 12.15
CA LYS A 371 3.09 -6.28 12.83
C LYS A 371 2.09 -5.25 12.35
N SER A 372 2.55 -4.02 12.03
CA SER A 372 1.67 -2.87 11.81
C SER A 372 2.07 -2.06 10.58
N TRP A 373 1.14 -1.28 10.03
CA TRP A 373 1.46 -0.23 9.07
C TRP A 373 1.82 1.07 9.78
N GLY A 374 1.08 1.46 10.83
CA GLY A 374 1.41 2.58 11.70
C GLY A 374 2.44 2.21 12.77
N TYR A 375 2.98 3.21 13.45
CA TYR A 375 3.88 3.00 14.57
C TYR A 375 3.18 2.32 15.75
N ILE A 376 3.85 1.32 16.33
CA ILE A 376 3.49 0.70 17.62
C ILE A 376 4.72 0.54 18.49
N GLU A 377 4.53 0.56 19.81
CA GLU A 377 5.58 0.19 20.75
C GLU A 377 5.89 -1.31 20.67
N ASN A 378 7.11 -1.71 21.01
CA ASN A 378 7.55 -3.11 21.01
C ASN A 378 7.36 -3.82 19.66
N ASP A 379 7.57 -3.10 18.56
CA ASP A 379 7.54 -3.62 17.21
C ASP A 379 8.78 -4.46 16.89
N THR A 380 8.68 -5.25 15.83
CA THR A 380 9.80 -5.95 15.21
C THR A 380 9.91 -5.55 13.75
N TYR A 381 11.12 -5.49 13.23
CA TYR A 381 11.38 -4.99 11.89
C TYR A 381 12.03 -6.06 11.02
N LYS A 382 11.68 -6.04 9.73
CA LYS A 382 12.31 -6.90 8.73
C LYS A 382 13.81 -6.63 8.64
N SER A 383 14.57 -7.68 8.43
CA SER A 383 15.99 -7.55 8.16
C SER A 383 16.27 -6.96 6.78
N VAL A 384 17.48 -6.45 6.59
CA VAL A 384 17.95 -5.94 5.30
C VAL A 384 17.88 -7.00 4.22
N GLU A 385 18.26 -8.25 4.56
CA GLU A 385 18.19 -9.40 3.66
C GLU A 385 16.75 -9.65 3.19
N GLN A 386 15.78 -9.64 4.10
CA GLN A 386 14.36 -9.86 3.75
C GLN A 386 13.85 -8.81 2.76
N ILE A 387 14.19 -7.53 2.97
CA ILE A 387 13.76 -6.44 2.08
C ILE A 387 14.45 -6.53 0.72
N VAL A 388 15.77 -6.78 0.69
CA VAL A 388 16.53 -6.91 -0.56
C VAL A 388 16.06 -8.12 -1.36
N HIS A 389 15.81 -9.25 -0.71
CA HIS A 389 15.28 -10.46 -1.35
C HIS A 389 13.90 -10.23 -1.95
N LEU A 390 13.01 -9.58 -1.19
CA LEU A 390 11.68 -9.23 -1.69
C LEU A 390 11.77 -8.27 -2.89
N LEU A 391 12.60 -7.24 -2.81
CA LEU A 391 12.81 -6.30 -3.90
C LEU A 391 13.33 -7.01 -5.17
N ALA A 392 14.32 -7.89 -5.03
CA ALA A 392 14.86 -8.65 -6.16
C ALA A 392 13.80 -9.56 -6.78
N ASP A 393 13.02 -10.27 -5.95
CA ASP A 393 11.93 -11.16 -6.42
C ASP A 393 10.86 -10.38 -7.17
N VAL A 394 10.38 -9.28 -6.60
CA VAL A 394 9.34 -8.44 -7.18
C VAL A 394 9.79 -7.85 -8.52
N VAL A 395 10.99 -7.27 -8.57
CA VAL A 395 11.54 -6.63 -9.77
C VAL A 395 11.77 -7.63 -10.90
N SER A 396 12.24 -8.84 -10.57
CA SER A 396 12.42 -9.91 -11.56
C SER A 396 11.12 -10.38 -12.22
N LYS A 397 9.98 -10.11 -11.59
CA LYS A 397 8.62 -10.44 -12.04
C LYS A 397 7.86 -9.24 -12.65
N ASN A 398 8.56 -8.15 -13.00
CA ASN A 398 8.02 -6.89 -13.54
C ASN A 398 7.30 -6.01 -12.51
N GLY A 399 7.61 -6.16 -11.22
CA GLY A 399 6.94 -5.44 -10.14
C GLY A 399 7.75 -4.27 -9.57
N ASN A 400 7.07 -3.46 -8.74
CA ASN A 400 7.62 -2.43 -7.88
C ASN A 400 7.39 -2.80 -6.41
N LEU A 401 8.33 -2.49 -5.54
CA LEU A 401 8.16 -2.60 -4.09
C LEU A 401 7.80 -1.23 -3.50
N LEU A 402 6.68 -1.15 -2.81
CA LEU A 402 6.28 -0.03 -1.98
C LEU A 402 6.45 -0.43 -0.50
N LEU A 403 7.54 0.03 0.13
CA LEU A 403 7.89 -0.32 1.50
C LEU A 403 7.38 0.74 2.47
N ASN A 404 6.53 0.35 3.41
CA ASN A 404 5.94 1.25 4.37
C ASN A 404 6.82 1.51 5.58
N VAL A 405 6.76 2.75 6.05
CA VAL A 405 7.31 3.22 7.33
C VAL A 405 6.19 3.83 8.15
N GLY A 406 6.14 3.49 9.44
CA GLY A 406 5.22 4.08 10.42
C GLY A 406 5.97 5.06 11.34
N PRO A 407 5.87 6.38 11.15
CA PRO A 407 6.45 7.36 12.05
C PRO A 407 5.78 7.36 13.43
N HIS A 408 6.53 7.75 14.48
CA HIS A 408 5.98 8.08 15.78
C HIS A 408 4.92 9.18 15.68
N GLY A 409 4.02 9.27 16.67
CA GLY A 409 2.98 10.32 16.70
C GLY A 409 3.53 11.73 16.62
N ASP A 410 4.76 11.97 17.08
CA ASP A 410 5.45 13.26 17.01
C ASP A 410 6.17 13.56 15.68
N GLY A 411 6.23 12.58 14.76
CA GLY A 411 6.83 12.71 13.43
C GLY A 411 8.25 12.17 13.28
N ARG A 412 8.86 11.60 14.32
CA ARG A 412 10.17 10.94 14.21
C ARG A 412 10.04 9.59 13.50
N ILE A 413 11.00 9.25 12.65
CA ILE A 413 11.14 7.89 12.12
C ILE A 413 11.82 7.01 13.17
N PRO A 414 11.30 5.81 13.50
CA PRO A 414 11.94 4.89 14.44
C PRO A 414 13.38 4.56 14.02
N ASP A 415 14.32 4.57 14.98
CA ASP A 415 15.75 4.37 14.71
C ASP A 415 16.02 3.04 13.98
N ALA A 416 15.38 1.94 14.41
CA ALA A 416 15.53 0.65 13.76
C ALA A 416 15.04 0.66 12.30
N ALA A 417 13.95 1.37 12.01
CA ALA A 417 13.46 1.53 10.63
C ALA A 417 14.44 2.37 9.80
N ARG A 418 14.93 3.49 10.36
CA ARG A 418 15.94 4.36 9.73
C ARG A 418 17.21 3.57 9.36
N ASP A 419 17.76 2.82 10.31
CA ASP A 419 19.01 2.10 10.12
C ASP A 419 18.85 0.99 9.06
N THR A 420 17.72 0.28 9.06
CA THR A 420 17.41 -0.72 8.05
C THR A 420 17.28 -0.07 6.67
N LEU A 421 16.57 1.06 6.54
CA LEU A 421 16.43 1.80 5.28
C LEU A 421 17.79 2.23 4.73
N LEU A 422 18.66 2.78 5.58
CA LEU A 422 20.01 3.21 5.17
C LEU A 422 20.87 2.02 4.71
N ALA A 423 20.74 0.87 5.36
CA ALA A 423 21.47 -0.33 4.95
C ALA A 423 20.97 -0.89 3.61
N VAL A 424 19.65 -0.87 3.35
CA VAL A 424 19.06 -1.18 2.03
C VAL A 424 19.60 -0.22 0.98
N GLY A 425 19.64 1.08 1.30
CA GLY A 425 20.21 2.12 0.42
C GLY A 425 21.68 1.90 0.12
N GLY A 426 22.47 1.46 1.10
CA GLY A 426 23.87 1.09 0.92
C GLY A 426 24.04 -0.04 -0.10
N TRP A 427 23.21 -1.08 -0.02
CA TRP A 427 23.17 -2.15 -1.01
C TRP A 427 22.75 -1.66 -2.40
N LEU A 428 21.71 -0.83 -2.49
CA LEU A 428 21.20 -0.27 -3.75
C LEU A 428 22.18 0.69 -4.42
N LYS A 429 22.99 1.41 -3.65
CA LYS A 429 24.06 2.27 -4.20
C LYS A 429 25.08 1.48 -5.03
N VAL A 430 25.34 0.24 -4.65
CA VAL A 430 26.27 -0.66 -5.34
C VAL A 430 25.56 -1.45 -6.43
N ASN A 431 24.38 -1.97 -6.16
CA ASN A 431 23.70 -2.98 -6.97
C ASN A 431 22.50 -2.44 -7.76
N GLY A 432 22.18 -1.14 -7.65
CA GLY A 432 20.96 -0.55 -8.20
C GLY A 432 20.85 -0.62 -9.72
N GLU A 433 21.94 -0.81 -10.47
CA GLU A 433 21.85 -1.02 -11.91
C GLU A 433 21.10 -2.30 -12.30
N ALA A 434 21.10 -3.31 -11.42
CA ALA A 434 20.35 -4.55 -11.58
C ALA A 434 18.87 -4.42 -11.16
N ILE A 435 18.47 -3.26 -10.62
CA ILE A 435 17.13 -2.98 -10.10
C ILE A 435 16.43 -1.91 -10.94
N TYR A 436 16.96 -0.68 -10.95
CA TYR A 436 16.31 0.48 -11.58
C TYR A 436 16.37 0.44 -13.11
N GLY A 437 15.22 0.69 -13.73
CA GLY A 437 15.11 0.73 -15.20
C GLY A 437 15.31 -0.65 -15.84
N THR A 438 15.21 -1.73 -15.07
CA THR A 438 15.33 -3.10 -15.59
C THR A 438 13.99 -3.65 -16.07
N ARG A 439 14.08 -4.74 -16.83
CA ARG A 439 12.93 -5.55 -17.27
C ARG A 439 13.19 -7.01 -16.88
N PRO A 440 12.16 -7.84 -16.75
CA PRO A 440 12.34 -9.27 -16.56
C PRO A 440 13.17 -9.89 -17.69
N TRP A 441 13.92 -10.92 -17.35
CA TRP A 441 14.46 -11.83 -18.35
C TRP A 441 13.40 -12.86 -18.76
N GLU A 442 13.72 -13.81 -19.65
CA GLU A 442 12.79 -14.91 -20.06
C GLU A 442 12.33 -15.78 -18.87
N LYS A 443 13.12 -15.81 -17.80
CA LYS A 443 12.82 -16.43 -16.51
C LYS A 443 13.03 -15.41 -15.40
N PHE A 444 12.10 -15.35 -14.43
CA PHE A 444 12.31 -14.46 -13.29
C PHE A 444 13.40 -14.93 -12.33
N GLY A 445 13.68 -16.24 -12.32
CA GLY A 445 14.67 -16.80 -11.40
C GLY A 445 14.80 -18.30 -11.52
N GLU A 446 15.66 -18.86 -10.67
CA GLU A 446 15.86 -20.28 -10.45
C GLU A 446 16.21 -20.55 -8.98
N GLY A 447 16.15 -21.81 -8.57
CA GLY A 447 16.53 -22.27 -7.24
C GLY A 447 15.49 -23.18 -6.60
N PRO A 448 15.81 -23.77 -5.45
CA PRO A 448 14.93 -24.74 -4.80
C PRO A 448 13.84 -24.11 -3.93
N THR A 449 13.90 -22.78 -3.64
CA THR A 449 12.99 -22.16 -2.70
C THR A 449 11.73 -21.70 -3.40
N GLU A 450 10.59 -22.32 -3.05
CA GLU A 450 9.27 -21.92 -3.48
C GLU A 450 8.56 -21.18 -2.36
N ASN A 451 8.23 -19.90 -2.59
CA ASN A 451 7.46 -19.07 -1.69
C ASN A 451 6.00 -18.97 -2.14
N ALA A 452 5.10 -18.85 -1.16
CA ALA A 452 3.68 -18.68 -1.44
C ALA A 452 3.40 -17.36 -2.20
N ASN A 453 2.37 -17.38 -3.04
CA ASN A 453 1.96 -16.26 -3.90
C ASN A 453 0.64 -15.66 -3.41
N GLY A 454 0.30 -14.47 -3.93
CA GLY A 454 -0.92 -13.75 -3.59
C GLY A 454 -0.77 -12.87 -2.36
N SER A 455 -1.83 -12.13 -2.03
CA SER A 455 -1.83 -11.22 -0.89
C SER A 455 -1.68 -11.97 0.44
N PHE A 456 -1.00 -11.34 1.41
CA PHE A 456 -0.72 -11.84 2.76
C PHE A 456 0.11 -13.14 2.83
N ALA A 457 0.76 -13.52 1.73
CA ALA A 457 1.61 -14.71 1.65
C ALA A 457 2.99 -14.52 2.33
N GLU A 458 3.40 -13.28 2.59
CA GLU A 458 4.70 -12.92 3.15
C GLU A 458 5.03 -13.66 4.45
N SER A 459 4.04 -13.85 5.33
CA SER A 459 4.25 -14.54 6.61
C SER A 459 4.62 -16.03 6.48
N LYS A 460 4.49 -16.60 5.27
CA LYS A 460 4.84 -17.98 4.94
C LYS A 460 6.15 -18.06 4.14
N ALA A 461 6.87 -16.94 3.97
CA ALA A 461 8.09 -16.91 3.20
C ALA A 461 9.18 -17.76 3.86
N LYS A 462 9.85 -18.57 3.04
CA LYS A 462 10.99 -19.40 3.42
C LYS A 462 12.28 -18.65 3.12
N PRO A 463 13.34 -18.83 3.91
CA PRO A 463 14.65 -18.27 3.60
C PRO A 463 15.19 -18.84 2.28
N TYR A 464 15.83 -18.00 1.50
CA TYR A 464 16.50 -18.40 0.28
C TYR A 464 17.85 -19.08 0.56
N THR A 465 18.33 -19.85 -0.41
CA THR A 465 19.62 -20.57 -0.37
C THR A 465 20.60 -19.97 -1.38
N ALA A 466 21.85 -20.37 -1.31
CA ALA A 466 22.88 -19.97 -2.28
C ALA A 466 22.60 -20.42 -3.75
N ARG A 467 21.58 -21.25 -3.95
CA ARG A 467 21.13 -21.70 -5.29
C ARG A 467 19.93 -20.93 -5.82
N ASP A 468 19.40 -19.99 -5.03
CA ASP A 468 18.26 -19.15 -5.44
C ASP A 468 18.77 -17.88 -6.12
N PHE A 469 18.37 -17.68 -7.36
CA PHE A 469 18.69 -16.51 -8.18
C PHE A 469 17.44 -15.81 -8.65
N ARG A 470 17.55 -14.49 -8.86
CA ARG A 470 16.59 -13.68 -9.60
C ARG A 470 17.25 -13.00 -10.77
N PHE A 471 16.54 -12.86 -11.88
CA PHE A 471 17.09 -12.34 -13.13
C PHE A 471 16.41 -11.08 -13.58
N THR A 472 17.21 -10.10 -13.99
CA THR A 472 16.75 -8.86 -14.63
C THR A 472 17.62 -8.53 -15.83
N THR A 473 17.13 -7.68 -16.74
CA THR A 473 17.88 -7.24 -17.93
C THR A 473 17.85 -5.73 -18.08
N LYS A 474 18.96 -5.17 -18.56
CA LYS A 474 19.08 -3.74 -18.90
C LYS A 474 20.22 -3.52 -19.88
N GLY A 475 19.97 -2.77 -20.97
CA GLY A 475 21.02 -2.36 -21.90
C GLY A 475 21.82 -3.51 -22.53
N GLY A 476 21.17 -4.66 -22.77
CA GLY A 476 21.81 -5.87 -23.30
C GLY A 476 22.58 -6.71 -22.29
N ALA A 477 22.68 -6.29 -21.03
CA ALA A 477 23.25 -7.07 -19.95
C ALA A 477 22.17 -7.88 -19.22
N LEU A 478 22.53 -9.08 -18.79
CA LEU A 478 21.76 -9.91 -17.85
C LEU A 478 22.33 -9.72 -16.44
N TYR A 479 21.47 -9.53 -15.46
CA TYR A 479 21.86 -9.50 -14.05
C TYR A 479 21.30 -10.73 -13.35
N ALA A 480 22.19 -11.48 -12.69
CA ALA A 480 21.82 -12.59 -11.82
C ALA A 480 22.03 -12.16 -10.37
N ILE A 481 20.95 -12.09 -9.60
CA ILE A 481 20.91 -11.69 -8.19
C ILE A 481 20.84 -12.96 -7.35
N GLN A 482 21.92 -13.33 -6.68
CA GLN A 482 22.02 -14.49 -5.79
C GLN A 482 21.54 -14.13 -4.39
N LEU A 483 20.49 -14.80 -3.91
CA LEU A 483 19.72 -14.40 -2.73
C LEU A 483 20.29 -14.95 -1.39
N ALA A 484 21.44 -15.62 -1.40
CA ALA A 484 22.17 -15.96 -0.20
C ALA A 484 23.67 -16.05 -0.49
N GLU A 485 24.46 -16.09 0.54
CA GLU A 485 25.93 -16.12 0.43
C GLU A 485 26.38 -17.37 -0.33
N PRO A 486 27.22 -17.23 -1.37
CA PRO A 486 27.78 -18.35 -2.13
C PRO A 486 28.58 -19.33 -1.27
N GLU A 487 28.31 -20.62 -1.39
CA GLU A 487 29.01 -21.67 -0.66
C GLU A 487 30.46 -21.78 -1.13
N ALA A 488 31.42 -21.65 -0.21
CA ALA A 488 32.85 -21.69 -0.51
C ALA A 488 33.28 -20.79 -1.68
N GLY A 489 32.66 -19.62 -1.82
CA GLY A 489 32.93 -18.67 -2.91
C GLY A 489 32.56 -19.18 -4.31
N ARG A 490 31.62 -20.12 -4.41
CA ARG A 490 31.20 -20.71 -5.70
C ARG A 490 29.71 -20.49 -5.92
N ALA A 491 29.36 -20.20 -7.19
CA ALA A 491 27.99 -20.12 -7.62
C ALA A 491 27.76 -20.87 -8.94
N LEU A 492 26.59 -21.47 -9.12
CA LEU A 492 26.21 -22.14 -10.35
C LEU A 492 24.84 -21.60 -10.81
N ILE A 493 24.82 -20.95 -11.98
CA ILE A 493 23.61 -20.44 -12.62
C ILE A 493 23.19 -21.43 -13.70
N THR A 494 22.20 -22.26 -13.41
CA THR A 494 21.80 -23.39 -14.30
C THR A 494 21.02 -22.92 -15.52
N ALA A 495 20.43 -21.74 -15.48
CA ALA A 495 19.68 -21.15 -16.58
C ALA A 495 20.58 -20.67 -17.75
N ILE A 496 21.88 -20.48 -17.54
CA ILE A 496 22.81 -19.99 -18.56
C ILE A 496 23.71 -21.14 -19.05
N ARG A 497 23.27 -21.76 -20.12
CA ARG A 497 23.94 -22.92 -20.73
C ARG A 497 24.88 -22.53 -21.88
N PRO A 498 25.73 -23.44 -22.40
CA PRO A 498 26.71 -23.18 -23.47
C PRO A 498 26.13 -22.61 -24.77
N GLU A 499 24.85 -22.88 -25.09
CA GLU A 499 24.17 -22.33 -26.26
C GLU A 499 24.06 -20.81 -26.25
N ARG A 500 24.29 -20.19 -25.07
CA ARG A 500 24.39 -18.74 -24.87
C ARG A 500 25.79 -18.37 -24.40
N PRO A 501 26.71 -18.13 -25.32
CA PRO A 501 28.11 -17.85 -24.96
C PRO A 501 28.23 -16.59 -24.10
N VAL A 502 28.81 -16.75 -22.91
CA VAL A 502 29.09 -15.63 -22.00
C VAL A 502 30.45 -15.04 -22.34
N LYS A 503 30.47 -13.74 -22.59
CA LYS A 503 31.68 -12.97 -22.89
C LYS A 503 32.38 -12.48 -21.63
N ARG A 504 31.59 -12.07 -20.65
CA ARG A 504 32.12 -11.43 -19.43
C ARG A 504 31.17 -11.60 -18.25
N VAL A 505 31.75 -11.74 -17.06
CA VAL A 505 31.02 -11.71 -15.78
C VAL A 505 31.73 -10.75 -14.84
N ASN A 506 30.96 -9.84 -14.24
CA ASN A 506 31.44 -8.92 -13.21
C ASN A 506 30.58 -9.08 -11.96
N LEU A 507 31.19 -9.12 -10.78
CA LEU A 507 30.51 -8.98 -9.50
C LEU A 507 30.36 -7.47 -9.21
N LEU A 508 29.15 -6.97 -9.05
CA LEU A 508 28.94 -5.56 -8.73
C LEU A 508 29.58 -5.21 -7.38
N GLY A 509 30.17 -4.02 -7.30
CA GLY A 509 30.89 -3.57 -6.13
C GLY A 509 32.30 -4.18 -5.96
N SER A 510 32.77 -4.99 -6.92
CA SER A 510 34.13 -5.55 -6.93
C SER A 510 34.89 -5.16 -8.21
N ASN A 511 36.16 -4.75 -8.03
CA ASN A 511 37.09 -4.56 -9.15
C ASN A 511 37.87 -5.85 -9.48
N ILE A 512 37.69 -6.91 -8.69
CA ILE A 512 38.37 -8.17 -8.91
C ILE A 512 37.58 -9.01 -9.91
N PRO A 513 38.22 -9.52 -10.97
CA PRO A 513 37.52 -10.34 -11.97
C PRO A 513 36.93 -11.61 -11.34
N VAL A 514 35.70 -11.95 -11.79
CA VAL A 514 35.06 -13.24 -11.50
C VAL A 514 35.58 -14.27 -12.51
N THR A 515 36.13 -15.36 -12.03
CA THR A 515 36.49 -16.49 -12.89
C THR A 515 35.22 -17.28 -13.20
N PHE A 516 34.98 -17.59 -14.47
CA PHE A 516 33.79 -18.35 -14.85
C PHE A 516 34.12 -19.47 -15.86
N ARG A 517 33.27 -20.48 -15.90
CA ARG A 517 33.30 -21.57 -16.87
C ARG A 517 31.86 -21.98 -17.22
N GLN A 518 31.54 -22.03 -18.52
CA GLN A 518 30.27 -22.61 -18.99
C GLN A 518 30.43 -24.12 -19.15
N THR A 519 29.45 -24.86 -18.70
CA THR A 519 29.35 -26.32 -18.74
C THR A 519 27.89 -26.71 -19.08
N ASP A 520 27.65 -27.96 -19.40
CA ASP A 520 26.29 -28.49 -19.60
C ASP A 520 25.40 -28.33 -18.35
N ALA A 521 25.98 -28.19 -17.16
CA ALA A 521 25.26 -27.91 -15.92
C ALA A 521 24.88 -26.44 -15.77
N GLY A 522 25.50 -25.52 -16.53
CA GLY A 522 25.29 -24.07 -16.44
C GLY A 522 26.56 -23.24 -16.36
N LEU A 523 26.43 -21.98 -15.98
CA LEU A 523 27.53 -21.05 -15.77
C LEU A 523 28.04 -21.18 -14.32
N ALA A 524 29.22 -21.77 -14.19
CA ALA A 524 29.92 -21.90 -12.89
C ALA A 524 30.79 -20.66 -12.66
N LEU A 525 30.68 -20.05 -11.48
CA LEU A 525 31.41 -18.86 -11.06
C LEU A 525 32.32 -19.21 -9.88
N THR A 526 33.53 -18.65 -9.88
CA THR A 526 34.43 -18.62 -8.71
C THR A 526 34.65 -17.16 -8.34
N LEU A 527 34.30 -16.84 -7.12
CA LEU A 527 34.31 -15.49 -6.59
C LEU A 527 35.64 -15.16 -5.91
N PRO A 528 36.06 -13.89 -5.94
CA PRO A 528 37.26 -13.47 -5.23
C PRO A 528 37.14 -13.63 -3.71
N ASP A 529 38.21 -13.92 -3.05
CA ASP A 529 38.31 -13.93 -1.59
C ASP A 529 38.25 -12.52 -0.99
N GLY A 530 37.95 -12.44 0.31
CA GLY A 530 37.98 -11.17 1.05
C GLY A 530 36.78 -10.23 0.80
N ARG A 531 35.77 -10.68 0.09
CA ARG A 531 34.50 -9.93 -0.02
C ARG A 531 33.72 -9.97 1.30
N GLY A 532 33.19 -8.84 1.73
CA GLY A 532 32.27 -8.79 2.87
C GLY A 532 30.96 -9.53 2.58
N LYS A 533 30.30 -10.02 3.63
CA LYS A 533 28.95 -10.57 3.54
C LYS A 533 27.99 -9.51 3.01
N GLN A 534 27.17 -9.87 2.02
CA GLN A 534 26.17 -9.00 1.42
C GLN A 534 24.78 -9.62 1.58
N PRO A 535 23.70 -8.80 1.65
CA PRO A 535 22.32 -9.30 1.60
C PRO A 535 22.04 -10.16 0.37
N ALA A 536 22.58 -9.77 -0.78
CA ALA A 536 22.56 -10.51 -2.04
C ALA A 536 23.76 -10.12 -2.89
N SER A 537 24.34 -11.07 -3.63
CA SER A 537 25.42 -10.84 -4.59
C SER A 537 24.85 -10.67 -6.00
N VAL A 538 25.35 -9.69 -6.75
CA VAL A 538 24.82 -9.38 -8.10
C VAL A 538 25.90 -9.54 -9.16
N TYR A 539 25.63 -10.40 -10.14
CA TYR A 539 26.50 -10.65 -11.28
C TYR A 539 25.94 -9.98 -12.54
N ARG A 540 26.73 -9.06 -13.12
CA ARG A 540 26.47 -8.50 -14.44
C ARG A 540 27.09 -9.41 -15.48
N ILE A 541 26.30 -9.94 -16.39
CA ILE A 541 26.67 -10.96 -17.37
C ILE A 541 26.44 -10.40 -18.77
N GLU A 542 27.49 -10.41 -19.59
CA GLU A 542 27.43 -10.06 -21.01
C GLU A 542 27.39 -11.35 -21.84
N ILE A 543 26.30 -11.54 -22.57
CA ILE A 543 26.05 -12.72 -23.43
C ILE A 543 26.38 -12.39 -24.89
#